data_3740b8db4c83b03cd9b915f986eec1f2
#
_entry.id   3740b8db4c83b03cd9b915f986eec1f2
#
_cell.length_a   1.000
_cell.length_b   1.000
_cell.length_c   1.000
_cell.angle_alpha   90.00
_cell.angle_beta   90.00
_cell.angle_gamma   90.00
#
_symmetry.space_group_name_H-M   'P 1'
#
loop_
_entity.id
_entity.type
_entity.pdbx_description
1 polymer ?
#
loop_
_entity_poly.entity_id
_entity_poly.type
_entity_poly.pdbx_seq_one_letter_code
_entity_poly.pdbx_strand_id
1 'polypeptide(L)'
;MEEDDQVLHLPNPMTGFGVPNNPCVSSDEEVVAKVGQADLAELHSDEGCTGHSHGEIRRDVERYGGDEPAPHVKKNVLEEIRKWNLVWAGKNKVASLDPDELEFFLGFPKGHTRGICTTNRYVALGNSFEVDTVAYHLLVLKGRYPNGINVLSLFSGIGGAEVALHRLGILLRNVVSVEKSEASKDILRNWWEQTNQQGNLIEVEDVEKVTVERVEQWMSQFGGFDIVIGGSPCNNLAGGNRDSRDGLAGEQSLLFFDYSRILDLVQSI
;
A
#
# COMPACT_ATOMS: atom_id res chain seq x y z
N MET A 1 5.89 -48.60 -2.12
CA MET A 1 4.80 -47.61 -1.97
C MET A 1 5.55 -46.30 -1.79
N GLU A 2 5.92 -45.73 -2.93
CA GLU A 2 6.68 -44.48 -3.03
C GLU A 2 5.65 -43.36 -3.08
N GLU A 3 5.69 -42.45 -2.09
CA GLU A 3 4.91 -41.22 -2.11
C GLU A 3 5.58 -40.24 -3.06
N ASP A 4 4.90 -39.97 -4.18
CA ASP A 4 5.27 -38.92 -5.12
C ASP A 4 5.06 -37.55 -4.46
N ASP A 5 6.14 -36.96 -4.01
CA ASP A 5 6.24 -35.53 -3.69
C ASP A 5 6.10 -34.70 -4.96
N GLN A 6 4.89 -34.40 -5.38
CA GLN A 6 4.63 -33.40 -6.41
C GLN A 6 4.91 -32.01 -5.87
N VAL A 7 6.14 -31.55 -6.05
CA VAL A 7 6.51 -30.14 -5.92
C VAL A 7 5.73 -29.35 -6.97
N LEU A 8 4.69 -28.65 -6.52
CA LEU A 8 3.95 -27.69 -7.32
C LEU A 8 4.89 -26.55 -7.75
N HIS A 9 5.42 -26.65 -8.98
CA HIS A 9 6.04 -25.50 -9.63
C HIS A 9 4.98 -24.46 -9.91
N LEU A 10 4.87 -23.47 -9.00
CA LEU A 10 4.10 -22.25 -9.25
C LEU A 10 4.81 -21.46 -10.37
N PRO A 11 4.12 -21.02 -11.41
CA PRO A 11 4.72 -20.13 -12.41
C PRO A 11 5.14 -18.84 -11.73
N ASN A 12 6.36 -18.40 -12.00
CA ASN A 12 6.90 -17.15 -11.53
C ASN A 12 5.95 -15.99 -11.96
N PRO A 13 5.34 -15.23 -11.06
CA PRO A 13 4.38 -14.18 -11.42
C PRO A 13 4.99 -13.03 -12.25
N MET A 14 6.30 -13.01 -12.44
CA MET A 14 7.03 -11.95 -13.16
C MET A 14 7.19 -12.20 -14.68
N THR A 15 6.70 -13.31 -15.24
CA THR A 15 6.92 -13.63 -16.67
C THR A 15 5.84 -13.15 -17.64
N GLY A 16 4.87 -12.35 -17.19
CA GLY A 16 3.73 -11.87 -18.02
C GLY A 16 3.80 -10.41 -18.48
N PHE A 17 4.73 -9.60 -17.97
CA PHE A 17 4.90 -8.22 -18.41
C PHE A 17 6.24 -8.06 -19.10
N GLY A 18 6.23 -7.93 -20.42
CA GLY A 18 7.39 -7.61 -21.21
C GLY A 18 8.00 -6.29 -20.77
N VAL A 19 9.05 -6.35 -19.98
CA VAL A 19 9.91 -5.21 -19.70
C VAL A 19 10.63 -4.90 -21.01
N PRO A 20 10.62 -3.66 -21.54
CA PRO A 20 11.42 -3.32 -22.70
C PRO A 20 12.89 -3.59 -22.34
N ASN A 21 13.58 -4.41 -23.13
CA ASN A 21 15.00 -4.64 -23.01
C ASN A 21 15.76 -3.32 -23.09
N ASN A 22 16.21 -2.81 -21.96
CA ASN A 22 17.14 -1.70 -21.88
C ASN A 22 18.50 -2.28 -21.45
N PRO A 23 19.50 -2.38 -22.34
CA PRO A 23 20.78 -3.02 -22.03
C PRO A 23 21.73 -2.03 -21.36
N CYS A 24 21.49 -1.68 -20.12
CA CYS A 24 22.46 -1.03 -19.23
C CYS A 24 21.88 -0.95 -17.80
N VAL A 25 21.83 -2.07 -17.11
CA VAL A 25 21.71 -2.08 -15.65
C VAL A 25 22.90 -2.84 -15.12
N SER A 26 23.91 -2.07 -14.70
CA SER A 26 24.99 -2.56 -13.86
C SER A 26 24.47 -2.80 -12.45
N SER A 27 25.10 -3.69 -11.74
CA SER A 27 24.94 -4.25 -10.39
C SER A 27 24.34 -3.40 -9.23
N ASP A 28 23.61 -2.33 -9.52
CA ASP A 28 22.98 -1.44 -8.55
C ASP A 28 21.47 -1.74 -8.36
N GLU A 29 20.98 -2.90 -8.82
CA GLU A 29 19.58 -3.33 -8.69
C GLU A 29 19.09 -3.49 -7.23
N GLU A 30 19.99 -3.51 -6.27
CA GLU A 30 19.64 -3.69 -4.83
C GLU A 30 19.08 -2.43 -4.15
N VAL A 31 19.13 -1.27 -4.81
CA VAL A 31 18.74 0.02 -4.23
C VAL A 31 17.23 0.29 -4.31
N VAL A 32 16.51 -0.35 -5.22
CA VAL A 32 15.08 -0.10 -5.47
C VAL A 32 14.16 -0.82 -4.47
N ALA A 33 14.64 -1.80 -3.72
CA ALA A 33 13.80 -2.73 -2.97
C ALA A 33 13.43 -2.32 -1.53
N LYS A 34 13.78 -1.12 -1.05
CA LYS A 34 13.53 -0.71 0.35
C LYS A 34 12.98 0.71 0.47
N VAL A 35 11.84 0.97 -0.16
CA VAL A 35 11.02 2.12 0.21
C VAL A 35 10.07 1.68 1.31
N GLY A 36 10.38 2.01 2.56
CA GLY A 36 9.47 1.77 3.68
C GLY A 36 8.19 2.60 3.51
N GLN A 37 7.04 2.00 3.74
CA GLN A 37 5.72 2.67 3.62
C GLN A 37 5.61 3.98 4.42
N ALA A 38 6.32 4.08 5.56
CA ALA A 38 6.31 5.27 6.40
C ALA A 38 7.02 6.49 5.78
N ASP A 39 8.03 6.27 4.94
CA ASP A 39 8.85 7.36 4.41
C ASP A 39 8.16 8.12 3.26
N LEU A 40 7.17 7.53 2.60
CA LEU A 40 6.43 8.17 1.50
C LEU A 40 5.40 9.20 1.99
N ALA A 41 4.81 8.99 3.16
CA ALA A 41 3.83 9.91 3.73
C ALA A 41 4.46 11.21 4.27
N GLU A 42 5.72 11.14 4.77
CA GLU A 42 6.46 12.30 5.29
C GLU A 42 7.03 13.20 4.19
N LEU A 43 7.26 12.67 2.98
CA LEU A 43 7.87 13.42 1.87
C LEU A 43 7.06 14.62 1.40
N HIS A 44 5.79 14.74 1.76
CA HIS A 44 4.87 15.74 1.19
C HIS A 44 4.11 16.60 2.22
N SER A 45 4.41 16.47 3.52
CA SER A 45 3.79 17.31 4.55
C SER A 45 4.38 18.74 4.64
N ASP A 46 5.53 18.99 4.00
CA ASP A 46 6.20 20.29 4.01
C ASP A 46 6.42 20.81 2.59
N GLU A 47 5.47 21.57 2.05
CA GLU A 47 5.62 22.29 0.77
C GLU A 47 6.80 23.29 0.75
N GLY A 48 7.43 23.54 1.89
CA GLY A 48 8.55 24.47 2.02
C GLY A 48 9.96 23.88 1.85
N CYS A 49 10.16 22.60 2.12
CA CYS A 49 11.50 21.98 2.16
C CYS A 49 11.91 21.22 0.90
N THR A 50 10.97 20.69 0.13
CA THR A 50 11.26 19.79 -0.99
C THR A 50 11.85 20.48 -2.22
N GLY A 51 11.52 21.75 -2.45
CA GLY A 51 12.00 22.50 -3.63
C GLY A 51 13.50 22.85 -3.61
N HIS A 52 14.12 23.03 -2.42
CA HIS A 52 15.51 23.44 -2.33
C HIS A 52 16.47 22.26 -2.44
N SER A 53 16.25 21.19 -1.73
CA SER A 53 17.14 20.01 -1.72
C SER A 53 17.13 19.25 -3.05
N HIS A 54 15.97 19.06 -3.66
CA HIS A 54 15.85 18.45 -5.00
C HIS A 54 16.56 19.31 -6.07
N GLY A 55 16.44 20.64 -5.96
CA GLY A 55 17.11 21.58 -6.87
C GLY A 55 18.64 21.57 -6.74
N GLU A 56 19.17 21.27 -5.57
CA GLU A 56 20.63 21.16 -5.34
C GLU A 56 21.17 19.85 -5.89
N ILE A 57 20.55 18.72 -5.58
CA ILE A 57 20.92 17.42 -6.14
C ILE A 57 20.87 17.44 -7.66
N ARG A 58 19.81 17.99 -8.21
CA ARG A 58 19.63 18.12 -9.66
C ARG A 58 20.76 18.95 -10.28
N ARG A 59 21.11 20.10 -9.67
CA ARG A 59 22.23 20.97 -10.14
C ARG A 59 23.57 20.25 -10.03
N ASP A 60 23.81 19.50 -8.97
CA ASP A 60 25.03 18.73 -8.78
C ASP A 60 25.16 17.61 -9.80
N VAL A 61 24.09 16.87 -10.07
CA VAL A 61 24.06 15.83 -11.09
C VAL A 61 24.18 16.41 -12.51
N GLU A 62 23.48 17.50 -12.84
CA GLU A 62 23.53 18.16 -14.15
C GLU A 62 24.88 18.80 -14.44
N ARG A 63 25.59 19.30 -13.41
CA ARG A 63 26.92 19.92 -13.54
C ARG A 63 27.99 18.98 -14.07
N TYR A 64 27.83 17.68 -13.84
CA TYR A 64 28.75 16.63 -14.30
C TYR A 64 28.39 16.03 -15.65
N GLY A 65 27.63 16.69 -16.46
CA GLY A 65 27.03 16.39 -17.78
C GLY A 65 27.72 15.47 -18.79
N GLY A 66 28.65 14.66 -18.40
CA GLY A 66 29.35 13.65 -19.23
C GLY A 66 30.55 13.02 -18.57
N ASP A 67 31.15 13.69 -17.61
CA ASP A 67 32.32 13.20 -16.87
C ASP A 67 31.86 12.44 -15.60
N GLU A 68 32.67 11.49 -15.18
CA GLU A 68 32.40 10.74 -13.96
C GLU A 68 32.59 11.65 -12.74
N PRO A 69 31.56 11.85 -11.90
CA PRO A 69 31.67 12.70 -10.72
C PRO A 69 32.70 12.14 -9.74
N ALA A 70 33.38 13.06 -9.03
CA ALA A 70 34.30 12.66 -7.99
C ALA A 70 33.64 11.77 -6.93
N PRO A 71 34.36 10.80 -6.31
CA PRO A 71 33.78 9.81 -5.40
C PRO A 71 32.96 10.39 -4.24
N HIS A 72 33.38 11.57 -3.72
CA HIS A 72 32.65 12.24 -2.63
C HIS A 72 31.30 12.80 -3.11
N VAL A 73 31.23 13.29 -4.36
CA VAL A 73 29.97 13.79 -4.96
C VAL A 73 29.01 12.66 -5.19
N LYS A 74 29.49 11.51 -5.74
CA LYS A 74 28.67 10.31 -5.89
C LYS A 74 28.07 9.86 -4.55
N LYS A 75 28.90 9.84 -3.51
CA LYS A 75 28.45 9.46 -2.16
C LYS A 75 27.35 10.40 -1.65
N ASN A 76 27.54 11.71 -1.73
CA ASN A 76 26.56 12.70 -1.29
C ASN A 76 25.26 12.59 -2.10
N VAL A 77 25.33 12.44 -3.42
CA VAL A 77 24.14 12.27 -4.27
C VAL A 77 23.39 10.99 -3.90
N LEU A 78 24.09 9.88 -3.66
CA LEU A 78 23.46 8.62 -3.25
C LEU A 78 22.82 8.71 -1.84
N GLU A 79 23.45 9.43 -0.92
CA GLU A 79 22.87 9.68 0.41
C GLU A 79 21.59 10.49 0.32
N GLU A 80 21.57 11.55 -0.50
CA GLU A 80 20.38 12.36 -0.71
C GLU A 80 19.29 11.60 -1.52
N ILE A 81 19.64 10.82 -2.54
CA ILE A 81 18.71 9.96 -3.26
C ILE A 81 18.00 9.01 -2.27
N ARG A 82 18.75 8.39 -1.36
CA ARG A 82 18.17 7.49 -0.34
C ARG A 82 17.32 8.24 0.67
N LYS A 83 17.75 9.41 1.11
CA LYS A 83 17.03 10.24 2.08
C LYS A 83 15.67 10.71 1.55
N TRP A 84 15.60 11.01 0.25
CA TRP A 84 14.41 11.53 -0.40
C TRP A 84 13.67 10.51 -1.29
N ASN A 85 14.06 9.24 -1.22
CA ASN A 85 13.48 8.16 -2.03
C ASN A 85 13.36 8.53 -3.52
N LEU A 86 14.42 9.14 -4.07
CA LEU A 86 14.45 9.53 -5.47
C LEU A 86 14.85 8.36 -6.36
N VAL A 87 14.43 8.41 -7.60
CA VAL A 87 14.79 7.46 -8.64
C VAL A 87 15.50 8.15 -9.78
N TRP A 88 16.30 7.40 -10.54
CA TRP A 88 16.90 7.89 -11.76
C TRP A 88 15.85 8.01 -12.87
N ALA A 89 15.50 9.21 -13.25
CA ALA A 89 14.53 9.52 -14.31
C ALA A 89 15.16 9.64 -15.71
N GLY A 90 16.43 9.26 -15.85
CA GLY A 90 17.22 9.32 -17.08
C GLY A 90 18.67 9.63 -16.81
N LYS A 91 19.47 9.86 -17.87
CA LYS A 91 20.90 10.19 -17.71
C LYS A 91 21.05 11.48 -16.91
N ASN A 92 21.70 11.40 -15.75
CA ASN A 92 21.96 12.52 -14.84
C ASN A 92 20.69 13.28 -14.38
N LYS A 93 19.57 12.58 -14.23
CA LYS A 93 18.33 13.15 -13.69
C LYS A 93 17.78 12.27 -12.60
N VAL A 94 17.42 12.87 -11.48
CA VAL A 94 16.72 12.23 -10.39
C VAL A 94 15.40 12.93 -10.15
N ALA A 95 14.37 12.17 -9.82
CA ALA A 95 13.03 12.65 -9.50
C ALA A 95 12.36 11.77 -8.47
N SER A 96 11.38 12.28 -7.75
CA SER A 96 10.43 11.44 -7.02
C SER A 96 9.53 10.72 -8.02
N LEU A 97 9.08 9.52 -7.65
CA LEU A 97 8.02 8.86 -8.40
C LEU A 97 6.75 9.72 -8.37
N ASP A 98 6.05 9.83 -9.47
CA ASP A 98 4.75 10.47 -9.45
C ASP A 98 3.66 9.52 -8.90
N PRO A 99 2.48 10.02 -8.54
CA PRO A 99 1.44 9.16 -7.98
C PRO A 99 0.96 8.05 -8.92
N ASP A 100 0.98 8.23 -10.24
CA ASP A 100 0.60 7.18 -11.20
C ASP A 100 1.67 6.08 -11.26
N GLU A 101 2.95 6.43 -11.10
CA GLU A 101 4.06 5.50 -10.96
C GLU A 101 4.00 4.74 -9.64
N LEU A 102 3.66 5.43 -8.54
CA LEU A 102 3.46 4.80 -7.23
C LEU A 102 2.28 3.82 -7.24
N GLU A 103 1.15 4.17 -7.87
CA GLU A 103 0.04 3.23 -8.08
C GLU A 103 0.52 1.94 -8.74
N PHE A 104 1.34 2.07 -9.79
CA PHE A 104 1.89 0.92 -10.49
C PHE A 104 2.81 0.08 -9.58
N PHE A 105 3.73 0.71 -8.85
CA PHE A 105 4.64 0.02 -7.93
C PHE A 105 3.93 -0.69 -6.78
N LEU A 106 2.84 -0.09 -6.29
CA LEU A 106 2.04 -0.67 -5.22
C LEU A 106 0.97 -1.65 -5.73
N GLY A 107 0.96 -1.90 -7.03
CA GLY A 107 0.04 -2.83 -7.66
C GLY A 107 -1.39 -2.34 -7.77
N PHE A 108 -1.66 -1.04 -7.63
CA PHE A 108 -3.00 -0.49 -7.85
C PHE A 108 -3.33 -0.36 -9.34
N PRO A 109 -4.62 -0.36 -9.72
CA PRO A 109 -5.04 0.00 -11.06
C PRO A 109 -4.61 1.43 -11.41
N LYS A 110 -4.29 1.66 -12.68
CA LYS A 110 -3.91 3.00 -13.16
C LYS A 110 -5.02 4.02 -12.88
N GLY A 111 -4.64 5.11 -12.22
CA GLY A 111 -5.56 6.20 -11.88
C GLY A 111 -6.48 5.88 -10.70
N HIS A 112 -6.13 4.90 -9.88
CA HIS A 112 -6.88 4.48 -8.72
C HIS A 112 -7.15 5.62 -7.74
N THR A 113 -6.14 6.47 -7.51
CA THR A 113 -6.23 7.62 -6.59
C THR A 113 -6.59 8.93 -7.30
N ARG A 114 -7.02 8.89 -8.56
CA ARG A 114 -7.45 10.12 -9.27
C ARG A 114 -8.71 10.71 -8.65
N GLY A 115 -8.79 12.04 -8.68
CA GLY A 115 -9.93 12.78 -8.11
C GLY A 115 -9.61 13.54 -6.83
N ILE A 116 -8.47 13.23 -6.18
CA ILE A 116 -7.94 13.98 -5.05
C ILE A 116 -6.66 14.73 -5.45
N CYS A 117 -6.25 15.73 -4.66
CA CYS A 117 -5.03 16.49 -4.93
C CYS A 117 -3.76 15.61 -4.82
N THR A 118 -2.69 16.03 -5.49
CA THR A 118 -1.43 15.27 -5.58
C THR A 118 -0.86 14.93 -4.22
N THR A 119 -0.86 15.85 -3.28
CA THR A 119 -0.38 15.62 -1.90
C THR A 119 -1.17 14.50 -1.21
N ASN A 120 -2.50 14.54 -1.31
CA ASN A 120 -3.35 13.50 -0.72
C ASN A 120 -3.16 12.15 -1.41
N ARG A 121 -2.85 12.11 -2.71
CA ARG A 121 -2.50 10.88 -3.41
C ARG A 121 -1.25 10.23 -2.82
N TYR A 122 -0.20 11.01 -2.59
CA TYR A 122 1.03 10.51 -1.96
C TYR A 122 0.77 9.98 -0.55
N VAL A 123 0.02 10.72 0.27
CA VAL A 123 -0.34 10.27 1.62
C VAL A 123 -1.13 8.97 1.59
N ALA A 124 -2.13 8.88 0.71
CA ALA A 124 -2.97 7.70 0.58
C ALA A 124 -2.18 6.46 0.10
N LEU A 125 -1.32 6.64 -0.91
CA LEU A 125 -0.46 5.58 -1.44
C LEU A 125 0.62 5.17 -0.42
N GLY A 126 1.24 6.13 0.28
CA GLY A 126 2.25 5.87 1.30
C GLY A 126 1.75 5.11 2.52
N ASN A 127 0.46 5.20 2.82
CA ASN A 127 -0.19 4.47 3.91
C ASN A 127 -0.93 3.19 3.44
N SER A 128 -0.86 2.86 2.16
CA SER A 128 -1.59 1.71 1.61
C SER A 128 -0.80 0.41 1.69
N PHE A 129 -1.49 -0.71 1.44
CA PHE A 129 -0.86 -1.99 1.18
C PHE A 129 -0.17 -2.02 -0.19
N GLU A 130 0.87 -2.83 -0.30
CA GLU A 130 1.34 -3.31 -1.59
C GLU A 130 0.42 -4.48 -2.04
N VAL A 131 -0.36 -4.23 -3.09
CA VAL A 131 -1.49 -5.09 -3.50
C VAL A 131 -1.04 -6.48 -3.92
N ASP A 132 0.08 -6.59 -4.63
CA ASP A 132 0.56 -7.89 -5.15
C ASP A 132 1.07 -8.79 -4.02
N THR A 133 1.73 -8.21 -3.01
CA THR A 133 2.15 -8.93 -1.81
C THR A 133 0.93 -9.44 -1.02
N VAL A 134 -0.07 -8.58 -0.84
CA VAL A 134 -1.31 -8.99 -0.15
C VAL A 134 -2.03 -10.07 -0.96
N ALA A 135 -2.14 -9.93 -2.27
CA ALA A 135 -2.73 -10.94 -3.15
C ALA A 135 -1.97 -12.27 -3.06
N TYR A 136 -0.63 -12.24 -3.02
CA TYR A 136 0.17 -13.44 -2.86
C TYR A 136 -0.15 -14.18 -1.55
N HIS A 137 -0.24 -13.47 -0.43
CA HIS A 137 -0.61 -14.08 0.85
C HIS A 137 -2.05 -14.60 0.88
N LEU A 138 -2.98 -13.93 0.19
CA LEU A 138 -4.38 -14.34 0.11
C LEU A 138 -4.63 -15.41 -0.96
N LEU A 139 -3.63 -15.82 -1.73
CA LEU A 139 -3.77 -16.83 -2.79
C LEU A 139 -4.32 -18.16 -2.29
N VAL A 140 -4.06 -18.50 -1.03
CA VAL A 140 -4.59 -19.70 -0.36
C VAL A 140 -6.13 -19.74 -0.27
N LEU A 141 -6.78 -18.58 -0.41
CA LEU A 141 -8.23 -18.45 -0.41
C LEU A 141 -8.85 -18.73 -1.78
N LYS A 142 -8.03 -18.67 -2.85
CA LYS A 142 -8.50 -18.89 -4.22
C LYS A 142 -9.09 -20.29 -4.37
N GLY A 143 -10.30 -20.36 -4.86
CA GLY A 143 -11.03 -21.63 -5.02
C GLY A 143 -11.70 -22.17 -3.76
N ARG A 144 -11.43 -21.62 -2.58
CA ARG A 144 -12.13 -22.03 -1.34
C ARG A 144 -13.52 -21.41 -1.22
N TYR A 145 -13.72 -20.24 -1.85
CA TYR A 145 -14.95 -19.47 -1.76
C TYR A 145 -15.57 -19.22 -3.14
N PRO A 146 -16.09 -20.26 -3.82
CA PRO A 146 -16.63 -20.14 -5.18
C PRO A 146 -17.84 -19.20 -5.27
N ASN A 147 -18.54 -19.01 -4.14
CA ASN A 147 -19.71 -18.13 -4.05
C ASN A 147 -19.37 -16.74 -3.48
N GLY A 148 -18.08 -16.41 -3.35
CA GLY A 148 -17.59 -15.17 -2.79
C GLY A 148 -17.48 -15.18 -1.27
N ILE A 149 -16.88 -14.10 -0.72
CA ILE A 149 -16.55 -13.95 0.70
C ILE A 149 -17.19 -12.71 1.32
N ASN A 150 -17.35 -12.77 2.65
CA ASN A 150 -17.71 -11.65 3.50
C ASN A 150 -16.42 -11.13 4.18
N VAL A 151 -16.15 -9.85 4.03
CA VAL A 151 -14.91 -9.21 4.48
C VAL A 151 -15.22 -8.14 5.52
N LEU A 152 -14.49 -8.18 6.63
CA LEU A 152 -14.39 -7.04 7.55
C LEU A 152 -13.03 -6.38 7.32
N SER A 153 -13.04 -5.21 6.70
CA SER A 153 -11.86 -4.44 6.33
C SER A 153 -11.70 -3.28 7.29
N LEU A 154 -10.75 -3.41 8.23
CA LEU A 154 -10.48 -2.40 9.25
C LEU A 154 -9.35 -1.47 8.78
N PHE A 155 -9.57 -0.15 8.90
CA PHE A 155 -8.64 0.84 8.36
C PHE A 155 -8.38 0.61 6.87
N SER A 156 -9.46 0.43 6.12
CA SER A 156 -9.41 -0.03 4.71
C SER A 156 -8.64 0.90 3.77
N GLY A 157 -8.44 2.16 4.17
CA GLY A 157 -7.72 3.13 3.36
C GLY A 157 -8.33 3.24 1.96
N ILE A 158 -7.49 3.14 0.95
CA ILE A 158 -7.89 3.20 -0.46
C ILE A 158 -8.29 1.84 -1.06
N GLY A 159 -8.56 0.84 -0.22
CA GLY A 159 -9.09 -0.45 -0.67
C GLY A 159 -8.05 -1.44 -1.18
N GLY A 160 -6.82 -1.40 -0.67
CA GLY A 160 -5.75 -2.31 -1.13
C GLY A 160 -6.08 -3.79 -0.96
N ALA A 161 -6.76 -4.16 0.12
CA ALA A 161 -7.20 -5.54 0.35
C ALA A 161 -8.29 -5.97 -0.62
N GLU A 162 -9.26 -5.11 -0.87
CA GLU A 162 -10.37 -5.32 -1.81
C GLU A 162 -9.85 -5.48 -3.25
N VAL A 163 -8.89 -4.64 -3.64
CA VAL A 163 -8.21 -4.75 -4.94
C VAL A 163 -7.44 -6.06 -5.06
N ALA A 164 -6.74 -6.49 -4.00
CA ALA A 164 -6.01 -7.76 -3.98
C ALA A 164 -6.94 -8.96 -4.12
N LEU A 165 -8.05 -9.00 -3.39
CA LEU A 165 -9.06 -10.06 -3.48
C LEU A 165 -9.71 -10.11 -4.87
N HIS A 166 -10.07 -8.96 -5.42
CA HIS A 166 -10.61 -8.86 -6.77
C HIS A 166 -9.61 -9.37 -7.83
N ARG A 167 -8.32 -9.02 -7.70
CA ARG A 167 -7.25 -9.52 -8.59
C ARG A 167 -7.12 -11.03 -8.59
N LEU A 168 -7.38 -11.67 -7.45
CA LEU A 168 -7.41 -13.12 -7.33
C LEU A 168 -8.67 -13.76 -7.95
N GLY A 169 -9.65 -12.93 -8.38
CA GLY A 169 -10.94 -13.39 -8.88
C GLY A 169 -11.87 -13.89 -7.77
N ILE A 170 -11.64 -13.45 -6.53
CA ILE A 170 -12.49 -13.77 -5.39
C ILE A 170 -13.64 -12.75 -5.36
N LEU A 171 -14.87 -13.23 -5.42
CA LEU A 171 -16.05 -12.38 -5.39
C LEU A 171 -16.24 -11.79 -3.98
N LEU A 172 -16.43 -10.49 -3.92
CA LEU A 172 -16.75 -9.75 -2.68
C LEU A 172 -18.27 -9.73 -2.51
N ARG A 173 -18.81 -10.50 -1.55
CA ARG A 173 -20.25 -10.56 -1.28
C ARG A 173 -20.73 -9.42 -0.40
N ASN A 174 -20.13 -9.30 0.77
CA ASN A 174 -20.35 -8.21 1.69
C ASN A 174 -19.00 -7.74 2.20
N VAL A 175 -18.73 -6.46 2.09
CA VAL A 175 -17.55 -5.81 2.61
C VAL A 175 -17.98 -4.73 3.57
N VAL A 176 -17.61 -4.89 4.84
CA VAL A 176 -17.72 -3.82 5.84
C VAL A 176 -16.37 -3.10 5.85
N SER A 177 -16.33 -1.91 5.30
CA SER A 177 -15.15 -1.05 5.17
C SER A 177 -15.17 0.00 6.29
N VAL A 178 -14.18 -0.05 7.16
CA VAL A 178 -14.02 0.89 8.27
C VAL A 178 -12.87 1.84 7.95
N GLU A 179 -13.22 3.08 7.61
CA GLU A 179 -12.25 4.11 7.21
C GLU A 179 -12.73 5.51 7.60
N LYS A 180 -11.85 6.29 8.20
CA LYS A 180 -12.15 7.64 8.69
C LYS A 180 -12.03 8.71 7.61
N SER A 181 -11.10 8.54 6.67
CA SER A 181 -10.82 9.50 5.61
C SER A 181 -11.90 9.44 4.53
N GLU A 182 -12.65 10.53 4.34
CA GLU A 182 -13.62 10.64 3.24
C GLU A 182 -12.96 10.45 1.87
N ALA A 183 -11.79 11.06 1.67
CA ALA A 183 -11.05 10.93 0.41
C ALA A 183 -10.68 9.46 0.11
N SER A 184 -10.30 8.69 1.12
CA SER A 184 -9.99 7.26 0.96
C SER A 184 -11.25 6.45 0.67
N LYS A 185 -12.37 6.73 1.36
CA LYS A 185 -13.67 6.10 1.09
C LYS A 185 -14.15 6.38 -0.35
N ASP A 186 -14.03 7.62 -0.80
CA ASP A 186 -14.38 8.00 -2.18
C ASP A 186 -13.54 7.22 -3.21
N ILE A 187 -12.25 7.00 -2.96
CA ILE A 187 -11.40 6.20 -3.84
C ILE A 187 -11.88 4.76 -3.91
N LEU A 188 -12.13 4.13 -2.76
CA LEU A 188 -12.64 2.75 -2.71
C LEU A 188 -14.01 2.63 -3.38
N ARG A 189 -14.94 3.56 -3.11
CA ARG A 189 -16.29 3.61 -3.72
C ARG A 189 -16.21 3.76 -5.24
N ASN A 190 -15.41 4.69 -5.73
CA ASN A 190 -15.19 4.88 -7.17
C ASN A 190 -14.64 3.62 -7.84
N TRP A 191 -13.65 2.97 -7.21
CA TRP A 191 -13.12 1.70 -7.70
C TRP A 191 -14.17 0.60 -7.71
N TRP A 192 -14.98 0.49 -6.65
CA TRP A 192 -16.07 -0.47 -6.53
C TRP A 192 -17.08 -0.34 -7.67
N GLU A 193 -17.48 0.89 -7.98
CA GLU A 193 -18.40 1.21 -9.08
C GLU A 193 -17.76 0.94 -10.45
N GLN A 194 -16.53 1.40 -10.67
CA GLN A 194 -15.82 1.23 -11.95
C GLN A 194 -15.56 -0.23 -12.31
N THR A 195 -15.36 -1.07 -11.30
CA THR A 195 -15.14 -2.51 -11.50
C THR A 195 -16.43 -3.32 -11.47
N ASN A 196 -17.59 -2.66 -11.38
CA ASN A 196 -18.92 -3.29 -11.34
C ASN A 196 -19.03 -4.40 -10.29
N GLN A 197 -18.53 -4.15 -9.08
CA GLN A 197 -18.67 -5.11 -7.99
C GLN A 197 -20.14 -5.37 -7.69
N GLN A 198 -20.53 -6.63 -7.63
CA GLN A 198 -21.93 -7.04 -7.44
C GLN A 198 -22.33 -7.19 -5.97
N GLY A 199 -21.36 -7.17 -5.06
CA GLY A 199 -21.61 -7.30 -3.63
C GLY A 199 -22.03 -6.00 -2.96
N ASN A 200 -22.17 -6.05 -1.65
CA ASN A 200 -22.53 -4.90 -0.83
C ASN A 200 -21.26 -4.28 -0.21
N LEU A 201 -21.08 -2.98 -0.39
CA LEU A 201 -20.09 -2.19 0.32
C LEU A 201 -20.79 -1.41 1.43
N ILE A 202 -20.42 -1.69 2.68
CA ILE A 202 -20.98 -1.05 3.88
C ILE A 202 -19.87 -0.23 4.50
N GLU A 203 -20.03 1.09 4.48
CA GLU A 203 -19.04 2.02 5.00
C GLU A 203 -19.32 2.36 6.47
N VAL A 204 -18.26 2.33 7.26
CA VAL A 204 -18.24 2.74 8.67
C VAL A 204 -17.14 3.79 8.85
N GLU A 205 -17.50 4.94 9.38
CA GLU A 205 -16.60 6.10 9.43
C GLU A 205 -15.48 5.97 10.47
N ASP A 206 -15.67 5.18 11.51
CA ASP A 206 -14.71 5.07 12.61
C ASP A 206 -14.73 3.68 13.23
N VAL A 207 -13.55 3.19 13.61
CA VAL A 207 -13.38 1.90 14.29
C VAL A 207 -14.12 1.86 15.64
N GLU A 208 -14.26 3.00 16.32
CA GLU A 208 -15.04 3.12 17.56
C GLU A 208 -16.53 2.83 17.36
N LYS A 209 -17.05 3.03 16.14
CA LYS A 209 -18.44 2.70 15.78
C LYS A 209 -18.66 1.21 15.52
N VAL A 210 -17.62 0.38 15.54
CA VAL A 210 -17.71 -1.08 15.43
C VAL A 210 -17.98 -1.64 16.83
N THR A 211 -19.25 -1.61 17.21
CA THR A 211 -19.73 -2.11 18.51
C THR A 211 -20.05 -3.62 18.44
N VAL A 212 -20.22 -4.24 19.60
CA VAL A 212 -20.61 -5.67 19.71
C VAL A 212 -21.91 -5.91 18.94
N GLU A 213 -22.92 -5.08 19.18
CA GLU A 213 -24.26 -5.24 18.56
C GLU A 213 -24.19 -5.13 17.03
N ARG A 214 -23.34 -4.25 16.49
CA ARG A 214 -23.17 -4.15 15.05
C ARG A 214 -22.46 -5.37 14.46
N VAL A 215 -21.45 -5.89 15.12
CA VAL A 215 -20.76 -7.12 14.68
C VAL A 215 -21.73 -8.29 14.73
N GLU A 216 -22.47 -8.48 15.82
CA GLU A 216 -23.50 -9.52 15.94
C GLU A 216 -24.57 -9.39 14.84
N GLN A 217 -25.01 -8.17 14.54
CA GLN A 217 -25.96 -7.92 13.46
C GLN A 217 -25.40 -8.34 12.09
N TRP A 218 -24.15 -7.94 11.77
CA TRP A 218 -23.52 -8.34 10.50
C TRP A 218 -23.27 -9.85 10.44
N MET A 219 -22.79 -10.46 11.53
CA MET A 219 -22.58 -11.91 11.61
C MET A 219 -23.88 -12.67 11.36
N SER A 220 -24.99 -12.23 11.98
CA SER A 220 -26.31 -12.81 11.75
C SER A 220 -26.83 -12.60 10.32
N GLN A 221 -26.61 -11.43 9.76
CA GLN A 221 -27.10 -11.08 8.42
C GLN A 221 -26.32 -11.78 7.29
N PHE A 222 -24.99 -11.92 7.45
CA PHE A 222 -24.12 -12.48 6.40
C PHE A 222 -23.80 -13.96 6.57
N GLY A 223 -24.05 -14.50 7.76
CA GLY A 223 -23.62 -15.85 8.14
C GLY A 223 -22.15 -15.92 8.56
N GLY A 224 -21.57 -14.79 9.01
CA GLY A 224 -20.20 -14.66 9.44
C GLY A 224 -19.31 -13.86 8.49
N PHE A 225 -18.12 -13.52 8.96
CA PHE A 225 -17.03 -13.00 8.13
C PHE A 225 -16.06 -14.11 7.80
N ASP A 226 -15.67 -14.22 6.54
CA ASP A 226 -14.68 -15.20 6.06
C ASP A 226 -13.25 -14.69 6.29
N ILE A 227 -13.06 -13.37 6.34
CA ILE A 227 -11.79 -12.73 6.61
C ILE A 227 -11.98 -11.40 7.36
N VAL A 228 -11.08 -11.15 8.32
CA VAL A 228 -10.83 -9.83 8.91
C VAL A 228 -9.46 -9.39 8.43
N ILE A 229 -9.38 -8.25 7.76
CA ILE A 229 -8.15 -7.73 7.19
C ILE A 229 -8.03 -6.24 7.48
N GLY A 230 -6.81 -5.75 7.65
CA GLY A 230 -6.58 -4.32 7.84
C GLY A 230 -5.18 -4.00 8.32
N GLY A 231 -4.88 -2.72 8.36
CA GLY A 231 -3.62 -2.18 8.86
C GLY A 231 -3.88 -0.99 9.77
N SER A 232 -3.76 -1.19 11.07
CA SER A 232 -3.89 -0.08 12.03
C SER A 232 -2.80 0.97 11.81
N PRO A 233 -3.06 2.26 12.06
CA PRO A 233 -2.07 3.31 11.93
C PRO A 233 -0.81 3.04 12.76
N CYS A 234 0.36 3.18 12.16
CA CYS A 234 1.66 2.89 12.79
C CYS A 234 2.53 4.15 13.00
N ASN A 235 1.99 5.35 12.88
CA ASN A 235 2.75 6.60 12.86
C ASN A 235 3.61 6.82 14.11
N ASN A 236 3.17 6.36 15.28
CA ASN A 236 3.94 6.45 16.52
C ASN A 236 5.02 5.34 16.66
N LEU A 237 5.00 4.34 15.76
CA LEU A 237 5.98 3.24 15.70
C LEU A 237 7.02 3.47 14.61
N ALA A 238 6.63 4.20 13.55
CA ALA A 238 7.45 4.40 12.37
C ALA A 238 8.75 5.15 12.67
N GLY A 239 9.85 4.72 12.05
CA GLY A 239 11.18 5.28 12.23
C GLY A 239 11.34 6.72 11.77
N GLY A 240 10.47 7.18 10.85
CA GLY A 240 10.46 8.54 10.31
C GLY A 240 9.95 9.59 11.30
N ASN A 241 9.00 9.23 12.17
CA ASN A 241 8.47 10.15 13.17
C ASN A 241 9.46 10.34 14.33
N ARG A 242 10.24 11.43 14.28
CA ARG A 242 11.27 11.73 15.29
C ARG A 242 10.71 12.37 16.56
N ASP A 243 9.55 13.00 16.48
CA ASP A 243 9.02 13.89 17.51
C ASP A 243 7.99 13.20 18.42
N SER A 244 7.36 12.11 17.98
CA SER A 244 6.38 11.37 18.79
C SER A 244 6.50 9.86 18.61
N ARG A 245 7.57 9.27 19.15
CA ARG A 245 7.79 7.81 19.20
C ARG A 245 7.26 7.21 20.49
N ASP A 246 5.99 7.40 20.76
CA ASP A 246 5.34 6.88 21.99
C ASP A 246 5.04 5.38 21.90
N GLY A 247 5.46 4.73 20.82
CA GLY A 247 5.23 3.31 20.60
C GLY A 247 3.73 2.99 20.51
N LEU A 248 3.32 1.86 21.08
CA LEU A 248 1.92 1.47 21.15
C LEU A 248 1.07 2.36 22.08
N ALA A 249 1.69 3.21 22.90
CA ALA A 249 0.98 4.15 23.75
C ALA A 249 0.61 5.46 23.01
N GLY A 250 1.13 5.68 21.82
CA GLY A 250 0.79 6.84 20.99
C GLY A 250 -0.65 6.78 20.49
N GLU A 251 -1.30 7.93 20.39
CA GLU A 251 -2.72 8.07 20.07
C GLU A 251 -3.16 7.25 18.83
N GLN A 252 -2.37 7.29 17.78
CA GLN A 252 -2.71 6.55 16.55
C GLN A 252 -2.40 5.05 16.65
N SER A 253 -1.31 4.69 17.32
CA SER A 253 -0.94 3.29 17.51
C SER A 253 -1.84 2.57 18.52
N LEU A 254 -2.55 3.28 19.40
CA LEU A 254 -3.58 2.72 20.27
C LEU A 254 -4.72 2.05 19.50
N LEU A 255 -5.00 2.50 18.28
CA LEU A 255 -6.03 1.90 17.40
C LEU A 255 -5.74 0.43 17.05
N PHE A 256 -4.51 -0.06 17.27
CA PHE A 256 -4.19 -1.48 17.21
C PHE A 256 -5.00 -2.31 18.21
N PHE A 257 -5.27 -1.77 19.39
CA PHE A 257 -6.08 -2.46 20.39
C PHE A 257 -7.56 -2.56 20.00
N ASP A 258 -8.08 -1.57 19.26
CA ASP A 258 -9.41 -1.67 18.63
C ASP A 258 -9.46 -2.76 17.57
N TYR A 259 -8.41 -2.87 16.75
CA TYR A 259 -8.29 -3.98 15.80
C TYR A 259 -8.34 -5.33 16.53
N SER A 260 -7.51 -5.51 17.57
CA SER A 260 -7.47 -6.74 18.37
C SER A 260 -8.82 -7.05 19.01
N ARG A 261 -9.45 -6.06 19.65
CA ARG A 261 -10.78 -6.19 20.26
C ARG A 261 -11.84 -6.67 19.26
N ILE A 262 -11.85 -6.09 18.06
CA ILE A 262 -12.83 -6.47 17.02
C ILE A 262 -12.54 -7.87 16.50
N LEU A 263 -11.27 -8.23 16.31
CA LEU A 263 -10.88 -9.56 15.88
C LEU A 263 -11.32 -10.61 16.90
N ASP A 264 -11.05 -10.39 18.18
CA ASP A 264 -11.46 -11.29 19.28
C ASP A 264 -12.99 -11.43 19.32
N LEU A 265 -13.71 -10.32 19.11
CA LEU A 265 -15.16 -10.32 19.06
C LEU A 265 -15.71 -11.18 17.91
N VAL A 266 -15.18 -11.01 16.68
CA VAL A 266 -15.59 -11.80 15.51
C VAL A 266 -15.30 -13.28 15.71
N GLN A 267 -14.23 -13.64 16.43
CA GLN A 267 -13.88 -15.03 16.73
C GLN A 267 -14.74 -15.65 17.84
N SER A 268 -15.34 -14.84 18.69
CA SER A 268 -16.11 -15.30 19.85
C SER A 268 -17.59 -15.56 19.54
N ILE A 269 -18.11 -15.01 18.44
CA ILE A 269 -19.48 -15.16 17.96
C ILE A 269 -19.54 -16.35 16.97
#